data_25854ed7d4bdca067180b4ff46114ac5
#
_entry.id   25854ed7d4bdca067180b4ff46114ac5
#
_cell.length_a   1.000
_cell.length_b   1.000
_cell.length_c   1.000
_cell.angle_alpha   90.00
_cell.angle_beta   90.00
_cell.angle_gamma   90.00
#
_symmetry.space_group_name_H-M   'P 1'
#
loop_
_entity.id
_entity.type
_entity.pdbx_description
1 polymer ?
#
loop_
_entity_poly.entity_id
_entity_poly.type
_entity_poly.pdbx_seq_one_letter_code
_entity_poly.pdbx_strand_id
1 'polypeptide(L)'
;MNAFHSGCIGDIIYSIPTLQALDIKTLYIGDRSWTKPIVNRIGLFSRLVEAQGIAVKKHEGENIDVDLSTYRNGGMVYGDNIANRVARWVGTKIDLSKPWIKSGRNNYTAGKIIVSRGARWHGEFFPWREIVDMLSEDIMFVGHTDEYEDFCNKFGKVERLHTIDLYDVAEAISGASLFIGNQSSPNAIANALHVPSIVETCLYAFDCIYDRGNVTYCHDGNLKFVLSEKRIQISDKKLLSGYMIKIEGKTLCAKDKHICIALARADCYLRKLKYSVDQLTQMTERY
;
A
#
# COMPACT_ATOMS: atom_id res chain seq x y z
N MET A 1 -3.62 14.36 -23.80
CA MET A 1 -2.39 13.59 -24.03
C MET A 1 -2.64 12.12 -23.74
N ASN A 2 -1.84 11.22 -24.33
CA ASN A 2 -1.87 9.78 -24.15
C ASN A 2 -0.63 9.32 -23.38
N ALA A 3 -0.83 8.39 -22.44
CA ALA A 3 0.28 7.78 -21.71
C ALA A 3 0.35 6.26 -21.94
N PHE A 4 1.52 5.70 -21.75
CA PHE A 4 1.76 4.26 -21.81
C PHE A 4 2.29 3.74 -20.47
N HIS A 5 1.81 2.56 -20.05
CA HIS A 5 2.32 1.87 -18.89
C HIS A 5 2.34 0.35 -19.10
N SER A 6 3.41 -0.30 -18.61
CA SER A 6 3.56 -1.76 -18.66
C SER A 6 3.99 -2.37 -17.31
N GLY A 7 3.85 -1.62 -16.23
CA GLY A 7 4.22 -2.05 -14.88
C GLY A 7 3.18 -2.95 -14.21
N CYS A 8 3.38 -3.24 -12.94
CA CYS A 8 2.40 -3.94 -12.12
C CYS A 8 1.16 -3.05 -11.85
N ILE A 9 0.04 -3.67 -11.48
CA ILE A 9 -1.21 -2.94 -11.21
C ILE A 9 -1.01 -1.89 -10.09
N GLY A 10 -0.26 -2.21 -9.04
CA GLY A 10 0.08 -1.25 -7.99
C GLY A 10 0.83 -0.03 -8.53
N ASP A 11 1.76 -0.23 -9.46
CA ASP A 11 2.52 0.85 -10.11
C ASP A 11 1.57 1.78 -10.90
N ILE A 12 0.56 1.20 -11.56
CA ILE A 12 -0.47 1.98 -12.30
C ILE A 12 -1.27 2.85 -11.33
N ILE A 13 -1.72 2.29 -10.20
CA ILE A 13 -2.49 3.04 -9.19
C ILE A 13 -1.64 4.20 -8.63
N TYR A 14 -0.38 3.96 -8.36
CA TYR A 14 0.56 4.99 -7.91
C TYR A 14 0.90 6.02 -8.99
N SER A 15 0.65 5.71 -10.26
CA SER A 15 0.86 6.65 -11.37
C SER A 15 -0.33 7.59 -11.60
N ILE A 16 -1.51 7.31 -11.03
CA ILE A 16 -2.73 8.10 -11.24
C ILE A 16 -2.52 9.60 -10.94
N PRO A 17 -1.86 10.03 -9.84
CA PRO A 17 -1.65 11.47 -9.61
C PRO A 17 -0.82 12.14 -10.72
N THR A 18 0.14 11.42 -11.29
CA THR A 18 0.92 11.90 -12.44
C THR A 18 0.07 12.00 -13.72
N LEU A 19 -0.78 11.00 -13.98
CA LEU A 19 -1.70 11.01 -15.10
C LEU A 19 -2.66 12.19 -15.01
N GLN A 20 -3.18 12.48 -13.83
CA GLN A 20 -4.05 13.63 -13.57
C GLN A 20 -3.31 14.97 -13.74
N ALA A 21 -2.09 15.08 -13.19
CA ALA A 21 -1.28 16.31 -13.30
C ALA A 21 -0.89 16.65 -14.74
N LEU A 22 -0.77 15.65 -15.61
CA LEU A 22 -0.47 15.79 -17.03
C LEU A 22 -1.72 15.87 -17.91
N ASP A 23 -2.92 15.85 -17.33
CA ASP A 23 -4.22 15.82 -18.06
C ASP A 23 -4.28 14.68 -19.09
N ILE A 24 -3.80 13.50 -18.73
CA ILE A 24 -3.85 12.31 -19.59
C ILE A 24 -5.31 11.89 -19.78
N LYS A 25 -5.71 11.70 -21.03
CA LYS A 25 -7.07 11.26 -21.39
C LYS A 25 -7.15 9.75 -21.62
N THR A 26 -6.07 9.15 -22.11
CA THR A 26 -6.01 7.72 -22.38
C THR A 26 -4.72 7.14 -21.84
N LEU A 27 -4.85 6.08 -21.05
CA LEU A 27 -3.73 5.23 -20.60
C LEU A 27 -3.72 3.95 -21.43
N TYR A 28 -2.68 3.79 -22.22
CA TYR A 28 -2.43 2.58 -22.99
C TYR A 28 -1.61 1.59 -22.16
N ILE A 29 -2.04 0.34 -22.17
CA ILE A 29 -1.43 -0.75 -21.42
C ILE A 29 -0.73 -1.71 -22.36
N GLY A 30 0.54 -1.97 -22.10
CA GLY A 30 1.34 -2.97 -22.82
C GLY A 30 2.02 -3.94 -21.86
N ASP A 31 2.55 -5.04 -22.41
CA ASP A 31 3.25 -6.05 -21.65
C ASP A 31 4.77 -5.81 -21.66
N ARG A 32 5.40 -6.13 -20.52
CA ARG A 32 6.85 -6.30 -20.43
C ARG A 32 7.20 -7.78 -20.51
N SER A 33 8.31 -8.09 -21.20
CA SER A 33 8.78 -9.46 -21.39
C SER A 33 9.08 -10.22 -20.09
N TRP A 34 9.35 -9.51 -19.00
CA TRP A 34 9.75 -10.09 -17.71
C TRP A 34 8.66 -10.04 -16.61
N THR A 35 7.46 -9.54 -16.92
CA THR A 35 6.32 -9.54 -16.01
C THR A 35 5.20 -10.44 -16.53
N LYS A 36 4.30 -10.87 -15.64
CA LYS A 36 3.05 -11.50 -16.09
C LYS A 36 2.31 -10.53 -17.00
N PRO A 37 1.71 -11.00 -18.11
CA PRO A 37 0.99 -10.15 -19.04
C PRO A 37 -0.05 -9.29 -18.32
N ILE A 38 0.15 -7.96 -18.33
CA ILE A 38 -0.78 -7.04 -17.68
C ILE A 38 -1.96 -6.75 -18.58
N VAL A 39 -1.78 -6.84 -19.89
CA VAL A 39 -2.83 -6.65 -20.90
C VAL A 39 -4.03 -7.58 -20.64
N ASN A 40 -3.77 -8.85 -20.29
CA ASN A 40 -4.81 -9.82 -19.94
C ASN A 40 -5.50 -9.52 -18.60
N ARG A 41 -5.03 -8.52 -17.86
CA ARG A 41 -5.51 -8.13 -16.53
C ARG A 41 -6.15 -6.73 -16.51
N ILE A 42 -6.34 -6.10 -17.67
CA ILE A 42 -6.92 -4.76 -17.79
C ILE A 42 -8.27 -4.69 -17.07
N GLY A 43 -9.13 -5.68 -17.24
CA GLY A 43 -10.44 -5.75 -16.58
C GLY A 43 -10.40 -5.72 -15.05
N LEU A 44 -9.24 -6.02 -14.44
CA LEU A 44 -9.11 -5.96 -12.98
C LEU A 44 -8.96 -4.54 -12.44
N PHE A 45 -8.54 -3.56 -13.27
CA PHE A 45 -8.25 -2.21 -12.78
C PHE A 45 -8.79 -1.08 -13.66
N SER A 46 -9.26 -1.36 -14.89
CA SER A 46 -9.72 -0.33 -15.82
C SER A 46 -10.80 0.54 -15.21
N ARG A 47 -11.82 -0.05 -14.61
CA ARG A 47 -12.93 0.69 -13.98
C ARG A 47 -12.45 1.65 -12.87
N LEU A 48 -11.42 1.26 -12.10
CA LEU A 48 -10.83 2.15 -11.09
C LEU A 48 -10.16 3.37 -11.71
N VAL A 49 -9.40 3.17 -12.79
CA VAL A 49 -8.71 4.25 -13.51
C VAL A 49 -9.71 5.12 -14.28
N GLU A 50 -10.70 4.51 -14.92
CA GLU A 50 -11.76 5.20 -15.67
C GLU A 50 -12.64 6.06 -14.76
N ALA A 51 -12.86 5.65 -13.52
CA ALA A 51 -13.52 6.48 -12.51
C ALA A 51 -12.75 7.77 -12.19
N GLN A 52 -11.46 7.85 -12.57
CA GLN A 52 -10.66 9.08 -12.47
C GLN A 52 -10.72 9.94 -13.75
N GLY A 53 -11.54 9.58 -14.74
CA GLY A 53 -11.68 10.29 -16.02
C GLY A 53 -10.59 9.94 -17.04
N ILE A 54 -9.90 8.81 -16.89
CA ILE A 54 -8.81 8.37 -17.75
C ILE A 54 -9.23 7.06 -18.43
N ALA A 55 -9.43 7.05 -19.74
CA ALA A 55 -9.75 5.84 -20.49
C ALA A 55 -8.58 4.85 -20.45
N VAL A 56 -8.88 3.55 -20.34
CA VAL A 56 -7.85 2.48 -20.35
C VAL A 56 -8.02 1.64 -21.60
N LYS A 57 -6.94 1.46 -22.34
CA LYS A 57 -6.93 0.68 -23.59
C LYS A 57 -5.67 -0.21 -23.65
N LYS A 58 -5.78 -1.31 -24.40
CA LYS A 58 -4.61 -2.07 -24.80
C LYS A 58 -3.83 -1.24 -25.84
N HIS A 59 -2.52 -1.23 -25.76
CA HIS A 59 -1.64 -0.62 -26.76
C HIS A 59 -1.52 -1.52 -27.99
N GLU A 60 -1.87 -0.98 -29.15
CA GLU A 60 -1.82 -1.67 -30.45
C GLU A 60 -1.03 -0.90 -31.52
N GLY A 61 -0.16 0.03 -31.08
CA GLY A 61 0.72 0.82 -31.96
C GLY A 61 0.34 2.30 -32.01
N GLU A 62 -0.49 2.78 -31.09
CA GLU A 62 -0.88 4.19 -31.00
C GLU A 62 0.30 5.08 -30.62
N ASN A 63 0.24 6.34 -31.05
CA ASN A 63 1.21 7.34 -30.63
C ASN A 63 1.09 7.63 -29.13
N ILE A 64 2.21 7.57 -28.45
CA ILE A 64 2.32 7.79 -27.00
C ILE A 64 3.07 9.10 -26.77
N ASP A 65 2.43 10.01 -26.03
CA ASP A 65 3.05 11.28 -25.62
C ASP A 65 3.98 11.09 -24.43
N VAL A 66 3.63 10.16 -23.50
CA VAL A 66 4.36 9.93 -22.24
C VAL A 66 4.48 8.44 -21.94
N ASP A 67 5.70 7.92 -21.85
CA ASP A 67 5.98 6.54 -21.38
C ASP A 67 6.30 6.54 -19.87
N LEU A 68 5.36 6.01 -19.09
CA LEU A 68 5.53 5.85 -17.64
C LEU A 68 6.16 4.50 -17.27
N SER A 69 6.34 3.57 -18.22
CA SER A 69 6.81 2.22 -17.92
C SER A 69 8.29 2.16 -17.53
N THR A 70 9.05 3.17 -17.93
CA THR A 70 10.50 3.25 -17.76
C THR A 70 10.96 4.05 -16.54
N TYR A 71 10.04 4.51 -15.70
CA TYR A 71 10.35 5.35 -14.54
C TYR A 71 11.40 4.73 -13.58
N ARG A 72 11.52 3.40 -13.56
CA ARG A 72 12.52 2.69 -12.75
C ARG A 72 13.94 2.82 -13.30
N ASN A 73 14.11 3.19 -14.58
CA ASN A 73 15.42 3.38 -15.22
C ASN A 73 16.12 4.67 -14.75
N GLY A 74 15.38 5.65 -14.22
CA GLY A 74 15.90 6.91 -13.70
C GLY A 74 16.71 6.81 -12.40
N GLY A 75 17.17 5.60 -12.05
CA GLY A 75 17.90 5.36 -10.82
C GLY A 75 17.02 5.40 -9.58
N MET A 76 17.46 4.72 -8.52
CA MET A 76 16.84 4.81 -7.20
C MET A 76 17.37 6.06 -6.51
N VAL A 77 16.63 7.14 -6.56
CA VAL A 77 16.81 8.18 -5.57
C VAL A 77 16.20 7.62 -4.28
N TYR A 78 17.04 7.32 -3.33
CA TYR A 78 16.61 6.90 -2.02
C TYR A 78 15.57 7.91 -1.51
N GLY A 79 14.44 7.42 -1.06
CA GLY A 79 13.45 8.24 -0.40
C GLY A 79 12.25 8.63 -1.23
N ASP A 80 12.18 8.26 -2.49
CA ASP A 80 10.97 8.43 -3.26
C ASP A 80 10.08 7.19 -3.21
N ASN A 81 8.81 7.40 -2.94
CA ASN A 81 7.79 6.42 -3.24
C ASN A 81 7.52 6.36 -4.76
N ILE A 82 6.83 5.31 -5.19
CA ILE A 82 6.55 5.08 -6.62
C ILE A 82 5.89 6.30 -7.27
N ALA A 83 4.89 6.93 -6.64
CA ALA A 83 4.18 8.08 -7.21
C ALA A 83 5.12 9.27 -7.47
N ASN A 84 5.97 9.61 -6.50
CA ASN A 84 6.94 10.69 -6.66
C ASN A 84 8.00 10.37 -7.72
N ARG A 85 8.43 9.09 -7.81
CA ARG A 85 9.37 8.66 -8.84
C ARG A 85 8.80 8.80 -10.25
N VAL A 86 7.54 8.38 -10.43
CA VAL A 86 6.84 8.52 -11.73
C VAL A 86 6.71 9.99 -12.10
N ALA A 87 6.27 10.84 -11.17
CA ALA A 87 6.13 12.28 -11.41
C ALA A 87 7.47 12.94 -11.80
N ARG A 88 8.52 12.62 -11.05
CA ARG A 88 9.87 13.13 -11.34
C ARG A 88 10.40 12.63 -12.69
N TRP A 89 10.13 11.37 -13.05
CA TRP A 89 10.56 10.80 -14.32
C TRP A 89 10.07 11.60 -15.52
N VAL A 90 8.83 12.10 -15.45
CA VAL A 90 8.22 12.90 -16.51
C VAL A 90 8.28 14.41 -16.26
N GLY A 91 9.03 14.85 -15.25
CA GLY A 91 9.25 16.27 -14.97
C GLY A 91 8.03 17.02 -14.43
N THR A 92 7.05 16.32 -13.83
CA THR A 92 5.86 16.96 -13.25
C THR A 92 5.88 16.96 -11.73
N LYS A 93 4.99 17.73 -11.11
CA LYS A 93 4.77 17.77 -9.65
C LYS A 93 3.38 17.22 -9.32
N ILE A 94 3.29 16.49 -8.24
CA ILE A 94 2.05 15.93 -7.72
C ILE A 94 1.87 16.31 -6.26
N ASP A 95 0.62 16.32 -5.80
CA ASP A 95 0.26 16.54 -4.40
C ASP A 95 -0.33 15.24 -3.83
N LEU A 96 0.41 14.59 -2.95
CA LEU A 96 -0.01 13.37 -2.25
C LEU A 96 -0.57 13.65 -0.85
N SER A 97 -0.73 14.91 -0.45
CA SER A 97 -1.29 15.29 0.84
C SER A 97 -2.82 15.06 0.93
N LYS A 98 -3.46 14.83 -0.22
CA LYS A 98 -4.90 14.57 -0.36
C LYS A 98 -5.14 13.25 -1.08
N PRO A 99 -6.32 12.62 -0.89
CA PRO A 99 -6.71 11.48 -1.70
C PRO A 99 -6.62 11.79 -3.20
N TRP A 100 -5.98 10.90 -3.97
CA TRP A 100 -5.78 11.09 -5.41
C TRP A 100 -6.60 10.14 -6.27
N ILE A 101 -7.38 9.23 -5.65
CA ILE A 101 -8.44 8.49 -6.34
C ILE A 101 -9.79 8.76 -5.69
N LYS A 102 -10.83 8.63 -6.50
CA LYS A 102 -12.23 8.69 -6.10
C LYS A 102 -12.85 7.31 -6.29
N SER A 103 -13.64 6.86 -5.33
CA SER A 103 -14.48 5.67 -5.44
C SER A 103 -15.82 5.92 -4.76
N GLY A 104 -16.79 5.08 -5.03
CA GLY A 104 -17.95 4.93 -4.17
C GLY A 104 -17.54 4.49 -2.77
N ARG A 105 -18.53 4.33 -1.91
CA ARG A 105 -18.36 3.80 -0.56
C ARG A 105 -19.25 2.59 -0.38
N ASN A 106 -18.68 1.46 -0.01
CA ASN A 106 -19.45 0.28 0.33
C ASN A 106 -19.96 0.41 1.78
N ASN A 107 -21.27 0.55 1.96
CA ASN A 107 -21.88 0.67 3.30
C ASN A 107 -21.79 -0.61 4.14
N TYR A 108 -21.65 -1.76 3.50
CA TYR A 108 -21.50 -3.05 4.20
C TYR A 108 -20.16 -3.14 4.94
N THR A 109 -19.15 -2.41 4.50
CA THR A 109 -17.84 -2.33 5.15
C THR A 109 -17.73 -1.21 6.17
N ALA A 110 -18.82 -0.46 6.43
CA ALA A 110 -18.80 0.64 7.39
C ALA A 110 -18.44 0.14 8.80
N GLY A 111 -17.38 0.72 9.35
CA GLY A 111 -16.84 0.32 10.65
C GLY A 111 -16.01 -0.96 10.67
N LYS A 112 -15.99 -1.75 9.59
CA LYS A 112 -15.21 -2.97 9.47
C LYS A 112 -13.73 -2.69 9.22
N ILE A 113 -12.92 -3.72 9.40
CA ILE A 113 -11.49 -3.76 9.07
C ILE A 113 -11.33 -4.54 7.78
N ILE A 114 -10.87 -3.89 6.72
CA ILE A 114 -10.56 -4.60 5.48
C ILE A 114 -9.14 -5.14 5.53
N VAL A 115 -8.98 -6.43 5.30
CA VAL A 115 -7.67 -7.07 5.20
C VAL A 115 -7.40 -7.59 3.80
N SER A 116 -6.13 -7.52 3.38
CA SER A 116 -5.66 -8.09 2.13
C SER A 116 -4.20 -8.51 2.27
N ARG A 117 -3.88 -9.70 1.76
CA ARG A 117 -2.50 -10.20 1.75
C ARG A 117 -2.21 -10.90 0.44
N GLY A 118 -1.63 -10.16 -0.49
CA GLY A 118 -1.19 -10.73 -1.77
C GLY A 118 -0.02 -11.68 -1.61
N ALA A 119 0.28 -12.46 -2.65
CA ALA A 119 1.27 -13.55 -2.62
C ALA A 119 2.74 -13.12 -2.45
N ARG A 120 3.05 -11.82 -2.48
CA ARG A 120 4.42 -11.28 -2.41
C ARG A 120 4.54 -10.23 -1.32
N TRP A 121 5.78 -9.87 -0.97
CA TRP A 121 6.09 -8.75 -0.08
C TRP A 121 5.59 -8.97 1.35
N HIS A 122 5.93 -10.13 1.91
CA HIS A 122 5.58 -10.49 3.27
C HIS A 122 6.64 -10.00 4.27
N GLY A 123 6.17 -9.54 5.42
CA GLY A 123 6.96 -9.37 6.62
C GLY A 123 7.05 -10.71 7.36
N GLU A 124 8.25 -11.14 7.74
CA GLU A 124 8.48 -12.48 8.31
C GLU A 124 7.72 -12.70 9.62
N PHE A 125 7.58 -11.66 10.42
CA PHE A 125 7.04 -11.74 11.79
C PHE A 125 5.77 -10.92 11.99
N PHE A 126 5.07 -10.51 10.93
CA PHE A 126 3.85 -9.74 11.07
C PHE A 126 2.75 -10.60 11.71
N PRO A 127 2.10 -10.13 12.79
CA PRO A 127 1.28 -10.96 13.67
C PRO A 127 -0.13 -11.21 13.15
N TRP A 128 -0.27 -11.76 11.94
CA TRP A 128 -1.57 -12.00 11.32
C TRP A 128 -2.49 -12.91 12.14
N ARG A 129 -1.94 -13.96 12.77
CA ARG A 129 -2.76 -14.87 13.58
C ARG A 129 -3.35 -14.16 14.80
N GLU A 130 -2.56 -13.36 15.47
CA GLU A 130 -3.00 -12.57 16.61
C GLU A 130 -4.06 -11.53 16.21
N ILE A 131 -3.92 -10.92 15.01
CA ILE A 131 -4.93 -10.01 14.46
C ILE A 131 -6.25 -10.74 14.25
N VAL A 132 -6.21 -11.91 13.61
CA VAL A 132 -7.41 -12.71 13.34
C VAL A 132 -8.05 -13.21 14.65
N ASP A 133 -7.26 -13.72 15.59
CA ASP A 133 -7.76 -14.21 16.89
C ASP A 133 -8.47 -13.12 17.72
N MET A 134 -8.02 -11.87 17.59
CA MET A 134 -8.60 -10.75 18.34
C MET A 134 -9.77 -10.06 17.64
N LEU A 135 -9.80 -10.05 16.31
CA LEU A 135 -10.65 -9.13 15.54
C LEU A 135 -11.49 -9.86 14.46
N SER A 136 -11.57 -11.19 14.49
CA SER A 136 -12.17 -11.99 13.39
C SER A 136 -13.59 -11.56 13.00
N GLU A 137 -14.41 -11.11 13.96
CA GLU A 137 -15.78 -10.66 13.70
C GLU A 137 -15.87 -9.31 12.98
N ASP A 138 -14.81 -8.52 13.05
CA ASP A 138 -14.74 -7.19 12.44
C ASP A 138 -13.93 -7.18 11.14
N ILE A 139 -13.25 -8.29 10.82
CA ILE A 139 -12.40 -8.42 9.65
C ILE A 139 -13.18 -8.93 8.46
N MET A 140 -12.95 -8.28 7.31
CA MET A 140 -13.36 -8.79 6.00
C MET A 140 -12.16 -8.84 5.05
N PHE A 141 -11.94 -9.98 4.43
CA PHE A 141 -10.85 -10.18 3.46
C PHE A 141 -11.27 -9.76 2.05
N VAL A 142 -10.42 -9.01 1.36
CA VAL A 142 -10.51 -8.72 -0.08
C VAL A 142 -9.27 -9.24 -0.79
N GLY A 143 -9.47 -9.93 -1.92
CA GLY A 143 -8.39 -10.52 -2.72
C GLY A 143 -8.86 -11.71 -3.55
N HIS A 144 -7.93 -12.33 -4.26
CA HIS A 144 -8.19 -13.53 -5.05
C HIS A 144 -8.53 -14.73 -4.16
N THR A 145 -9.14 -15.75 -4.74
CA THR A 145 -9.57 -16.96 -4.00
C THR A 145 -8.39 -17.68 -3.38
N ASP A 146 -7.32 -17.85 -4.13
CA ASP A 146 -6.07 -18.48 -3.66
C ASP A 146 -5.40 -17.69 -2.53
N GLU A 147 -5.42 -16.36 -2.59
CA GLU A 147 -4.91 -15.50 -1.52
C GLU A 147 -5.76 -15.61 -0.24
N TYR A 148 -7.07 -15.69 -0.37
CA TYR A 148 -8.00 -15.89 0.75
C TYR A 148 -7.81 -17.25 1.41
N GLU A 149 -7.73 -18.31 0.60
CA GLU A 149 -7.54 -19.68 1.09
C GLU A 149 -6.17 -19.81 1.81
N ASP A 150 -5.09 -19.27 1.22
CA ASP A 150 -3.77 -19.25 1.85
C ASP A 150 -3.80 -18.47 3.18
N PHE A 151 -4.48 -17.32 3.21
CA PHE A 151 -4.63 -16.52 4.41
C PHE A 151 -5.37 -17.28 5.52
N CYS A 152 -6.53 -17.88 5.21
CA CYS A 152 -7.31 -18.63 6.17
C CYS A 152 -6.59 -19.87 6.69
N ASN A 153 -5.90 -20.59 5.83
CA ASN A 153 -5.11 -21.77 6.21
C ASN A 153 -3.95 -21.42 7.17
N LYS A 154 -3.34 -20.25 7.01
CA LYS A 154 -2.20 -19.83 7.83
C LYS A 154 -2.60 -19.14 9.13
N PHE A 155 -3.65 -18.32 9.10
CA PHE A 155 -3.93 -17.38 10.16
C PHE A 155 -5.29 -17.52 10.83
N GLY A 156 -6.21 -18.25 10.23
CA GLY A 156 -7.56 -18.45 10.74
C GLY A 156 -8.64 -17.90 9.81
N LYS A 157 -9.86 -18.38 10.01
CA LYS A 157 -10.99 -18.05 9.14
C LYS A 157 -11.52 -16.65 9.43
N VAL A 158 -11.74 -15.88 8.38
CA VAL A 158 -12.38 -14.56 8.40
C VAL A 158 -13.47 -14.49 7.32
N GLU A 159 -14.33 -13.50 7.40
CA GLU A 159 -15.32 -13.26 6.34
C GLU A 159 -14.62 -12.81 5.05
N ARG A 160 -15.10 -13.29 3.89
CA ARG A 160 -14.63 -12.85 2.58
C ARG A 160 -15.64 -11.93 1.93
N LEU A 161 -15.20 -10.75 1.54
CA LEU A 161 -15.97 -9.88 0.67
C LEU A 161 -15.65 -10.21 -0.79
N HIS A 162 -16.67 -10.63 -1.54
CA HIS A 162 -16.52 -10.87 -2.98
C HIS A 162 -16.39 -9.54 -3.73
N THR A 163 -15.32 -9.41 -4.49
CA THR A 163 -15.03 -8.26 -5.34
C THR A 163 -14.75 -8.75 -6.76
N ILE A 164 -15.25 -8.04 -7.76
CA ILE A 164 -15.07 -8.38 -9.18
C ILE A 164 -13.75 -7.79 -9.68
N ASP A 165 -13.45 -6.56 -9.27
CA ASP A 165 -12.29 -5.80 -9.71
C ASP A 165 -11.75 -4.88 -8.59
N LEU A 166 -10.73 -4.09 -8.89
CA LEU A 166 -10.13 -3.19 -7.92
C LEU A 166 -10.96 -1.94 -7.62
N TYR A 167 -11.99 -1.65 -8.41
CA TYR A 167 -12.94 -0.59 -8.05
C TYR A 167 -13.83 -1.04 -6.89
N ASP A 168 -14.32 -2.29 -6.91
CA ASP A 168 -15.05 -2.87 -5.77
C ASP A 168 -14.17 -2.92 -4.51
N VAL A 169 -12.88 -3.26 -4.68
CA VAL A 169 -11.89 -3.20 -3.57
C VAL A 169 -11.74 -1.79 -3.05
N ALA A 170 -11.72 -0.78 -3.93
CA ALA A 170 -11.63 0.63 -3.52
C ALA A 170 -12.88 1.08 -2.77
N GLU A 171 -14.08 0.68 -3.21
CA GLU A 171 -15.33 0.94 -2.48
C GLU A 171 -15.33 0.29 -1.09
N ALA A 172 -14.86 -0.97 -0.99
CA ALA A 172 -14.74 -1.66 0.28
C ALA A 172 -13.78 -0.93 1.24
N ILE A 173 -12.60 -0.57 0.76
CA ILE A 173 -11.59 0.14 1.56
C ILE A 173 -12.09 1.54 1.94
N SER A 174 -12.76 2.25 1.02
CA SER A 174 -13.35 3.58 1.27
C SER A 174 -14.42 3.57 2.36
N GLY A 175 -15.15 2.45 2.51
CA GLY A 175 -16.14 2.24 3.57
C GLY A 175 -15.53 1.93 4.93
N ALA A 176 -14.36 1.32 4.96
CA ALA A 176 -13.75 0.73 6.14
C ALA A 176 -13.24 1.76 7.15
N SER A 177 -13.16 1.34 8.42
CA SER A 177 -12.51 2.11 9.48
C SER A 177 -10.99 1.97 9.46
N LEU A 178 -10.48 0.84 8.98
CA LEU A 178 -9.06 0.51 8.92
C LEU A 178 -8.79 -0.45 7.77
N PHE A 179 -7.66 -0.28 7.10
CA PHE A 179 -7.07 -1.27 6.20
C PHE A 179 -5.85 -1.92 6.86
N ILE A 180 -5.75 -3.25 6.78
CA ILE A 180 -4.54 -3.99 7.17
C ILE A 180 -4.11 -4.85 5.99
N GLY A 181 -2.88 -4.70 5.52
CA GLY A 181 -2.43 -5.49 4.38
C GLY A 181 -0.94 -5.39 4.11
N ASN A 182 -0.46 -6.21 3.18
CA ASN A 182 0.90 -6.10 2.68
C ASN A 182 1.02 -5.07 1.55
N GLN A 183 2.24 -4.82 1.08
CA GLN A 183 2.55 -3.85 0.02
C GLN A 183 2.12 -4.33 -1.38
N SER A 184 0.83 -4.53 -1.55
CA SER A 184 0.15 -5.01 -2.77
C SER A 184 -0.79 -3.94 -3.37
N SER A 185 -1.54 -4.27 -4.43
CA SER A 185 -2.46 -3.33 -5.07
C SER A 185 -3.54 -2.78 -4.14
N PRO A 186 -4.17 -3.55 -3.21
CA PRO A 186 -5.07 -3.00 -2.22
C PRO A 186 -4.42 -1.97 -1.29
N ASN A 187 -3.14 -2.15 -0.92
CA ASN A 187 -2.41 -1.13 -0.17
C ASN A 187 -2.19 0.16 -1.00
N ALA A 188 -1.95 0.04 -2.30
CA ALA A 188 -1.88 1.21 -3.17
C ALA A 188 -3.21 1.99 -3.19
N ILE A 189 -4.34 1.27 -3.19
CA ILE A 189 -5.69 1.86 -3.09
C ILE A 189 -5.89 2.53 -1.73
N ALA A 190 -5.55 1.87 -0.62
CA ALA A 190 -5.68 2.44 0.72
C ALA A 190 -4.83 3.71 0.88
N ASN A 191 -3.63 3.71 0.29
CA ASN A 191 -2.79 4.90 0.20
C ASN A 191 -3.46 6.01 -0.60
N ALA A 192 -4.02 5.67 -1.76
CA ALA A 192 -4.65 6.61 -2.67
C ALA A 192 -5.93 7.25 -2.10
N LEU A 193 -6.67 6.51 -1.28
CA LEU A 193 -7.89 6.95 -0.60
C LEU A 193 -7.61 7.63 0.76
N HIS A 194 -6.38 7.61 1.25
CA HIS A 194 -6.01 8.07 2.59
C HIS A 194 -6.75 7.37 3.73
N VAL A 195 -7.12 6.11 3.55
CA VAL A 195 -7.72 5.32 4.61
C VAL A 195 -6.68 4.98 5.69
N PRO A 196 -7.01 5.05 6.99
CA PRO A 196 -6.11 4.61 8.05
C PRO A 196 -5.61 3.19 7.78
N SER A 197 -4.30 2.95 7.92
CA SER A 197 -3.73 1.68 7.51
C SER A 197 -2.65 1.17 8.44
N ILE A 198 -2.59 -0.15 8.59
CA ILE A 198 -1.45 -0.89 9.15
C ILE A 198 -0.88 -1.75 8.03
N VAL A 199 0.39 -1.59 7.71
CA VAL A 199 0.99 -2.23 6.56
C VAL A 199 2.03 -3.26 6.99
N GLU A 200 1.79 -4.53 6.65
CA GLU A 200 2.82 -5.58 6.68
C GLU A 200 3.92 -5.16 5.71
N THR A 201 5.10 -4.83 6.23
CA THR A 201 6.16 -4.20 5.47
C THR A 201 7.24 -5.19 5.11
N CYS A 202 7.49 -5.36 3.82
CA CYS A 202 8.66 -6.03 3.30
C CYS A 202 9.73 -4.99 2.94
N LEU A 203 10.94 -5.16 3.43
CA LEU A 203 12.04 -4.22 3.23
C LEU A 203 12.49 -4.10 1.76
N TYR A 204 12.16 -5.09 0.94
CA TYR A 204 12.46 -5.05 -0.50
C TYR A 204 11.48 -4.19 -1.32
N ALA A 205 10.35 -3.77 -0.72
CA ALA A 205 9.34 -2.95 -1.36
C ALA A 205 9.22 -1.56 -0.69
N PHE A 206 10.34 -0.98 -0.27
CA PHE A 206 10.39 0.30 0.45
C PHE A 206 9.83 1.49 -0.35
N ASP A 207 9.83 1.43 -1.67
CA ASP A 207 9.22 2.44 -2.54
C ASP A 207 7.67 2.44 -2.50
N CYS A 208 7.07 1.48 -1.79
CA CYS A 208 5.64 1.47 -1.44
C CYS A 208 5.34 2.11 -0.07
N ILE A 209 6.29 2.77 0.56
CA ILE A 209 6.11 3.49 1.82
C ILE A 209 5.71 4.94 1.52
N TYR A 210 4.60 5.38 2.12
CA TYR A 210 4.03 6.72 1.92
C TYR A 210 3.94 7.47 3.25
N ASP A 211 4.45 8.69 3.28
CA ASP A 211 4.36 9.54 4.46
C ASP A 211 2.95 10.09 4.60
N ARG A 212 2.15 9.41 5.41
CA ARG A 212 0.80 9.82 5.81
C ARG A 212 0.66 9.63 7.31
N GLY A 213 0.17 10.62 8.03
CA GLY A 213 0.02 10.57 9.49
C GLY A 213 -0.90 9.46 10.01
N ASN A 214 -1.68 8.81 9.16
CA ASN A 214 -2.61 7.74 9.52
C ASN A 214 -2.20 6.35 9.01
N VAL A 215 -0.93 6.15 8.64
CA VAL A 215 -0.38 4.85 8.25
C VAL A 215 0.68 4.42 9.23
N THR A 216 0.67 3.13 9.58
CA THR A 216 1.71 2.48 10.37
C THR A 216 2.32 1.36 9.57
N TYR A 217 3.63 1.37 9.41
CA TYR A 217 4.40 0.35 8.71
C TYR A 217 5.04 -0.58 9.73
N CYS A 218 4.71 -1.88 9.65
CA CYS A 218 5.21 -2.89 10.56
C CYS A 218 5.86 -4.03 9.78
N HIS A 219 7.08 -4.40 10.12
CA HIS A 219 7.71 -5.62 9.62
C HIS A 219 7.30 -6.82 10.48
N ASP A 220 7.44 -6.68 11.76
CA ASP A 220 6.77 -7.43 12.81
C ASP A 220 6.25 -6.41 13.83
N GLY A 221 5.38 -6.73 14.68
CA GLY A 221 4.85 -5.63 15.42
C GLY A 221 4.35 -5.92 16.83
N ASN A 222 4.46 -4.92 17.69
CA ASN A 222 3.61 -4.82 18.84
C ASN A 222 2.21 -4.38 18.39
N LEU A 223 1.41 -5.36 18.05
CA LEU A 223 0.06 -5.13 17.57
C LEU A 223 -0.78 -4.35 18.58
N LYS A 224 -0.65 -4.63 19.88
CA LYS A 224 -1.38 -3.93 20.94
C LYS A 224 -1.07 -2.45 20.92
N PHE A 225 0.20 -2.06 20.78
CA PHE A 225 0.61 -0.66 20.70
C PHE A 225 0.06 0.02 19.44
N VAL A 226 0.24 -0.61 18.26
CA VAL A 226 -0.23 -0.07 16.99
C VAL A 226 -1.74 0.10 16.99
N LEU A 227 -2.49 -0.89 17.45
CA LEU A 227 -3.95 -0.82 17.50
C LEU A 227 -4.46 0.15 18.55
N SER A 228 -3.78 0.29 19.71
CA SER A 228 -4.14 1.27 20.71
C SER A 228 -3.94 2.70 20.22
N GLU A 229 -2.88 2.99 19.47
CA GLU A 229 -2.72 4.29 18.81
C GLU A 229 -3.84 4.60 17.81
N LYS A 230 -4.37 3.58 17.13
CA LYS A 230 -5.53 3.71 16.25
C LYS A 230 -6.88 3.75 17.00
N ARG A 231 -6.87 3.81 18.34
CA ARG A 231 -8.07 3.79 19.22
C ARG A 231 -8.94 2.55 19.05
N ILE A 232 -8.36 1.43 18.63
CA ILE A 232 -9.04 0.14 18.59
C ILE A 232 -8.90 -0.49 19.97
N GLN A 233 -10.00 -0.74 20.67
CA GLN A 233 -9.98 -1.42 21.97
C GLN A 233 -9.66 -2.91 21.79
N ILE A 234 -8.60 -3.36 22.43
CA ILE A 234 -8.16 -4.76 22.40
C ILE A 234 -8.16 -5.27 23.84
N SER A 235 -8.79 -6.42 24.07
CA SER A 235 -8.71 -7.12 25.35
C SER A 235 -7.30 -7.61 25.64
N ASP A 236 -6.94 -7.64 26.92
CA ASP A 236 -5.59 -7.90 27.49
C ASP A 236 -4.96 -9.24 27.10
N LYS A 237 -4.63 -9.49 25.86
CA LYS A 237 -3.84 -10.67 25.45
C LYS A 237 -2.41 -10.28 25.10
N LYS A 238 -1.51 -11.14 25.60
CA LYS A 238 -0.05 -11.19 25.54
C LYS A 238 0.61 -10.19 24.57
N LEU A 239 1.26 -9.18 25.13
CA LEU A 239 2.15 -8.26 24.41
C LEU A 239 3.23 -9.05 23.67
N LEU A 240 3.34 -8.82 22.38
CA LEU A 240 4.52 -9.21 21.62
C LEU A 240 5.66 -8.27 22.04
N SER A 241 6.78 -8.83 22.44
CA SER A 241 7.99 -8.04 22.73
C SER A 241 8.66 -7.62 21.43
N GLY A 242 9.12 -6.39 21.35
CA GLY A 242 9.78 -5.88 20.15
C GLY A 242 10.48 -4.55 20.37
N TYR A 243 10.76 -3.85 19.30
CA TYR A 243 11.42 -2.57 19.27
C TYR A 243 10.56 -1.55 18.53
N MET A 244 10.46 -0.35 19.08
CA MET A 244 9.79 0.77 18.42
C MET A 244 10.69 1.98 18.33
N ILE A 245 10.41 2.84 17.37
CA ILE A 245 11.00 4.16 17.24
C ILE A 245 9.93 5.17 16.85
N LYS A 246 9.89 6.30 17.57
CA LYS A 246 8.99 7.42 17.26
C LYS A 246 9.78 8.55 16.64
N ILE A 247 9.40 8.94 15.43
CA ILE A 247 10.06 10.02 14.69
C ILE A 247 9.00 10.96 14.17
N GLU A 248 8.95 12.16 14.73
CA GLU A 248 8.08 13.26 14.30
C GLU A 248 6.62 12.82 14.04
N GLY A 249 6.02 12.22 15.05
CA GLY A 249 4.62 11.80 15.02
C GLY A 249 4.35 10.45 14.36
N LYS A 250 5.38 9.77 13.86
CA LYS A 250 5.26 8.45 13.27
C LYS A 250 5.94 7.39 14.12
N THR A 251 5.26 6.26 14.29
CA THR A 251 5.79 5.11 15.02
C THR A 251 6.10 3.97 14.05
N LEU A 252 7.29 3.44 14.14
CA LEU A 252 7.76 2.28 13.40
C LEU A 252 8.12 1.18 14.38
N CYS A 253 7.66 -0.03 14.13
CA CYS A 253 7.82 -1.17 15.02
C CYS A 253 8.46 -2.35 14.29
N ALA A 254 9.31 -3.09 14.99
CA ALA A 254 9.87 -4.34 14.51
C ALA A 254 10.30 -5.22 15.68
N LYS A 255 10.29 -6.54 15.49
CA LYS A 255 10.74 -7.51 16.51
C LYS A 255 12.26 -7.48 16.68
N ASP A 256 12.97 -7.20 15.61
CA ASP A 256 14.41 -7.03 15.58
C ASP A 256 14.80 -5.55 15.59
N LYS A 257 15.77 -5.18 16.46
CA LYS A 257 16.24 -3.79 16.61
C LYS A 257 16.83 -3.22 15.33
N HIS A 258 17.60 -4.02 14.60
CA HIS A 258 18.24 -3.56 13.36
C HIS A 258 17.23 -3.32 12.26
N ILE A 259 16.18 -4.15 12.20
CA ILE A 259 15.06 -3.95 11.26
C ILE A 259 14.28 -2.68 11.63
N CYS A 260 14.00 -2.45 12.90
CA CYS A 260 13.34 -1.22 13.35
C CYS A 260 14.14 0.04 12.93
N ILE A 261 15.46 0.02 13.14
CA ILE A 261 16.35 1.10 12.71
C ILE A 261 16.37 1.25 11.18
N ALA A 262 16.37 0.14 10.43
CA ALA A 262 16.34 0.18 8.97
C ALA A 262 15.05 0.81 8.44
N LEU A 263 13.88 0.48 9.03
CA LEU A 263 12.60 1.10 8.72
C LEU A 263 12.62 2.60 9.05
N ALA A 264 13.19 2.97 10.20
CA ALA A 264 13.33 4.36 10.62
C ALA A 264 14.24 5.16 9.68
N ARG A 265 15.34 4.57 9.23
CA ARG A 265 16.22 5.19 8.21
C ARG A 265 15.49 5.40 6.90
N ALA A 266 14.75 4.40 6.42
CA ALA A 266 13.96 4.51 5.21
C ALA A 266 12.93 5.65 5.34
N ASP A 267 12.22 5.71 6.47
CA ASP A 267 11.23 6.76 6.73
C ASP A 267 11.87 8.15 6.84
N CYS A 268 12.96 8.30 7.61
CA CYS A 268 13.68 9.57 7.72
C CYS A 268 14.16 10.05 6.35
N TYR A 269 14.64 9.14 5.55
CA TYR A 269 15.09 9.45 4.21
C TYR A 269 13.94 9.95 3.32
N LEU A 270 12.77 9.28 3.36
CA LEU A 270 11.56 9.67 2.65
C LEU A 270 11.08 11.08 3.05
N ARG A 271 11.15 11.39 4.34
CA ARG A 271 10.73 12.70 4.87
C ARG A 271 11.82 13.75 4.88
N LYS A 272 13.00 13.44 4.30
CA LYS A 272 14.19 14.31 4.28
C LYS A 272 14.67 14.73 5.68
N LEU A 273 14.44 13.87 6.67
CA LEU A 273 14.90 14.09 8.05
C LEU A 273 16.36 13.67 8.19
N LYS A 274 17.13 14.46 8.91
CA LYS A 274 18.58 14.25 9.10
C LYS A 274 18.86 13.58 10.45
N TYR A 275 18.56 12.30 10.56
CA TYR A 275 18.95 11.50 11.72
C TYR A 275 20.13 10.57 11.37
N SER A 276 21.16 10.55 12.21
CA SER A 276 22.23 9.57 12.09
C SER A 276 21.75 8.18 12.57
N VAL A 277 22.49 7.13 12.19
CA VAL A 277 22.22 5.77 12.67
C VAL A 277 22.28 5.70 14.19
N ASP A 278 23.23 6.43 14.81
CA ASP A 278 23.40 6.45 16.26
C ASP A 278 22.20 7.11 16.95
N GLN A 279 21.70 8.23 16.41
CA GLN A 279 20.49 8.87 16.93
C GLN A 279 19.29 7.95 16.84
N LEU A 280 19.04 7.28 15.70
CA LEU A 280 17.96 6.32 15.56
C LEU A 280 18.12 5.12 16.49
N THR A 281 19.36 4.68 16.71
CA THR A 281 19.67 3.60 17.66
C THR A 281 19.34 3.98 19.11
N GLN A 282 19.64 5.22 19.50
CA GLN A 282 19.31 5.75 20.83
C GLN A 282 17.81 5.95 21.03
N MET A 283 17.10 6.34 19.98
CA MET A 283 15.63 6.54 20.00
C MET A 283 14.84 5.21 19.97
N THR A 284 15.51 4.08 19.72
CA THR A 284 14.84 2.79 19.61
C THR A 284 14.60 2.20 20.99
N GLU A 285 13.35 2.08 21.38
CA GLU A 285 12.89 1.52 22.65
C GLU A 285 12.52 0.05 22.50
N ARG A 286 12.79 -0.74 23.55
CA ARG A 286 12.28 -2.10 23.68
C ARG A 286 10.97 -2.06 24.47
N TYR A 287 9.96 -2.81 24.03
CA TYR A 287 8.69 -2.94 24.72
C TYR A 287 8.22 -4.38 24.82
#